data_aa2fe2ba8081678e62b957fccc7ff030
#
_entry.id   aa2fe2ba8081678e62b957fccc7ff030
#
_cell.length_a   1.000
_cell.length_b   1.000
_cell.length_c   1.000
_cell.angle_alpha   90.00
_cell.angle_beta   90.00
_cell.angle_gamma   90.00
#
_symmetry.space_group_name_H-M   'P 1'
#
loop_
_entity.id
_entity.type
_entity.pdbx_description
1 polymer ?
#
loop_
_entity_poly.entity_id
_entity_poly.type
_entity_poly.pdbx_seq_one_letter_code
_entity_poly.pdbx_strand_id
1 'polypeptide(L)' 'MSKLIDITKEHEGVFRHRLSDADKGDRLIYHVGQHCGGVHRRDARQASDAGRCLLVMKRANDEGMFFYLAVKR' A
#
# COMPACT_ATOMS: atom_id res chain seq x y z
N MET A 1 6.33 9.65 14.22
CA MET A 1 7.14 9.37 13.03
C MET A 1 6.42 8.41 12.11
N SER A 2 6.51 8.61 10.81
CA SER A 2 5.91 7.70 9.86
C SER A 2 6.77 6.45 9.70
N LYS A 3 6.09 5.30 9.55
CA LYS A 3 6.74 4.01 9.32
C LYS A 3 6.50 3.56 7.90
N LEU A 4 7.41 2.73 7.40
CA LEU A 4 7.24 2.05 6.12
C LEU A 4 7.05 0.57 6.40
N ILE A 5 5.89 0.04 6.06
CA ILE A 5 5.50 -1.34 6.38
C ILE A 5 5.29 -2.09 5.07
N ASP A 6 6.04 -3.19 4.88
CA ASP A 6 5.93 -4.02 3.68
C ASP A 6 4.98 -5.19 3.96
N ILE A 7 3.85 -5.22 3.25
CA ILE A 7 2.86 -6.29 3.36
C ILE A 7 2.73 -7.09 2.07
N THR A 8 3.68 -6.97 1.15
CA THR A 8 3.59 -7.60 -0.17
C THR A 8 3.49 -9.12 -0.11
N LYS A 9 4.03 -9.73 0.94
CA LYS A 9 4.02 -11.19 1.12
C LYS A 9 2.95 -11.69 2.08
N GLU A 10 2.14 -10.80 2.63
CA GLU A 10 1.10 -11.17 3.58
C GLU A 10 -0.19 -11.57 2.86
N HIS A 11 -1.08 -12.25 3.57
CA HIS A 11 -2.32 -12.77 3.01
C HIS A 11 -3.31 -11.68 2.64
N GLU A 12 -4.20 -12.02 1.72
CA GLU A 12 -5.34 -11.18 1.37
C GLU A 12 -6.14 -10.81 2.65
N GLY A 13 -6.53 -9.56 2.73
CA GLY A 13 -7.27 -9.03 3.90
C GLY A 13 -6.38 -8.37 4.94
N VAL A 14 -5.09 -8.66 4.95
CA VAL A 14 -4.15 -8.07 5.92
C VAL A 14 -4.04 -6.56 5.73
N PHE A 15 -4.19 -6.07 4.51
CA PHE A 15 -4.11 -4.64 4.24
C PHE A 15 -5.02 -3.83 5.16
N ARG A 16 -6.27 -4.25 5.33
CA ARG A 16 -7.23 -3.53 6.17
C ARG A 16 -6.81 -3.49 7.63
N HIS A 17 -6.29 -4.61 8.14
CA HIS A 17 -5.78 -4.67 9.51
C HIS A 17 -4.57 -3.77 9.70
N ARG A 18 -3.61 -3.85 8.80
CA ARG A 18 -2.40 -3.04 8.89
C ARG A 18 -2.70 -1.55 8.77
N LEU A 19 -3.62 -1.20 7.86
CA LEU A 19 -4.01 0.19 7.72
C LEU A 19 -4.71 0.72 8.98
N SER A 20 -5.57 -0.11 9.58
CA SER A 20 -6.28 0.24 10.81
C SER A 20 -5.32 0.47 11.99
N ASP A 21 -4.27 -0.35 12.07
CA ASP A 21 -3.26 -0.25 13.14
C ASP A 21 -2.21 0.83 12.87
N ALA A 22 -2.14 1.34 11.66
CA ALA A 22 -1.15 2.34 11.29
C ALA A 22 -1.51 3.71 11.83
N ASP A 23 -0.49 4.51 12.10
CA ASP A 23 -0.64 5.90 12.49
C ASP A 23 -0.73 6.78 11.25
N LYS A 24 -1.28 7.97 11.42
CA LYS A 24 -1.37 8.96 10.34
C LYS A 24 0.02 9.21 9.75
N GLY A 25 0.12 9.07 8.42
CA GLY A 25 1.37 9.26 7.69
C GLY A 25 2.17 7.99 7.49
N ASP A 26 1.82 6.89 8.18
CA ASP A 26 2.46 5.61 7.94
C ASP A 26 2.16 5.13 6.52
N ARG A 27 3.13 4.43 5.92
CA ARG A 27 3.04 3.96 4.54
C ARG A 27 3.09 2.44 4.49
N LEU A 28 2.15 1.87 3.75
CA LEU A 28 2.10 0.42 3.51
C LEU A 28 2.50 0.15 2.08
N ILE A 29 3.52 -0.70 1.88
CA ILE A 29 3.84 -1.19 0.54
C ILE A 29 2.95 -2.41 0.30
N TYR A 30 1.94 -2.27 -0.57
CA TYR A 30 0.99 -3.36 -0.82
C TYR A 30 1.28 -4.12 -2.11
N HIS A 31 2.13 -3.61 -2.95
CA HIS A 31 2.52 -4.29 -4.18
C HIS A 31 3.84 -3.73 -4.71
N VAL A 32 4.61 -4.60 -5.38
CA VAL A 32 5.83 -4.21 -6.10
C VAL A 32 5.77 -4.88 -7.47
N GLY A 33 5.93 -4.12 -8.54
CA GLY A 33 5.91 -4.67 -9.88
C GLY A 33 5.81 -3.59 -10.94
N GLN A 34 5.71 -4.01 -12.20
CA GLN A 34 5.57 -3.10 -13.34
C GLN A 34 4.15 -2.52 -13.44
N HIS A 35 3.17 -3.28 -12.96
CA HIS A 35 1.77 -2.89 -12.97
C HIS A 35 1.17 -3.08 -11.60
N CYS A 36 0.19 -2.26 -11.26
CA CYS A 36 -0.53 -2.42 -10.00
C CYS A 36 -1.38 -3.69 -10.06
N GLY A 37 -1.15 -4.58 -9.10
CA GLY A 37 -1.87 -5.85 -9.03
C GLY A 37 -1.74 -6.46 -7.65
N GLY A 38 -1.82 -7.78 -7.57
CA GLY A 38 -1.67 -8.52 -6.32
C GLY A 38 -2.93 -8.54 -5.48
N VAL A 39 -2.83 -9.25 -4.35
CA VAL A 39 -3.99 -9.55 -3.49
C VAL A 39 -4.50 -8.34 -2.70
N HIS A 40 -3.68 -7.31 -2.53
CA HIS A 40 -4.05 -6.15 -1.70
C HIS A 40 -4.64 -5.00 -2.50
N ARG A 41 -4.61 -5.08 -3.83
CA ARG A 41 -5.05 -3.98 -4.69
C ARG A 41 -6.49 -3.56 -4.42
N ARG A 42 -7.39 -4.53 -4.29
CA ARG A 42 -8.82 -4.27 -4.08
C ARG A 42 -9.05 -3.54 -2.76
N ASP A 43 -8.43 -4.03 -1.69
CA ASP A 43 -8.57 -3.43 -0.36
C ASP A 43 -7.97 -2.02 -0.33
N ALA A 44 -6.83 -1.83 -0.99
CA ALA A 44 -6.20 -0.52 -1.10
C ALA A 44 -7.11 0.46 -1.82
N ARG A 45 -7.72 0.04 -2.91
CA ARG A 45 -8.63 0.88 -3.67
C ARG A 45 -9.86 1.27 -2.86
N GLN A 46 -10.46 0.31 -2.18
CA GLN A 46 -11.63 0.55 -1.34
C GLN A 46 -11.29 1.54 -0.22
N ALA A 47 -10.14 1.38 0.43
CA ALA A 47 -9.72 2.29 1.49
C ALA A 47 -9.47 3.69 0.97
N SER A 48 -8.87 3.82 -0.21
CA SER A 48 -8.63 5.12 -0.84
C SER A 48 -9.94 5.81 -1.20
N ASP A 49 -10.89 5.06 -1.77
CA ASP A 49 -12.20 5.60 -2.14
C ASP A 49 -12.98 6.06 -0.91
N ALA A 50 -12.77 5.42 0.23
CA ALA A 50 -13.38 5.81 1.50
C ALA A 50 -12.62 6.95 2.21
N GLY A 51 -11.54 7.45 1.62
CA GLY A 51 -10.76 8.55 2.21
C GLY A 51 -9.85 8.15 3.35
N ARG A 52 -9.60 6.84 3.54
CA ARG A 52 -8.80 6.32 4.64
C ARG A 52 -7.30 6.34 4.37
N CYS A 53 -6.91 6.35 3.12
CA CYS A 53 -5.51 6.41 2.71
C CYS A 53 -5.37 7.10 1.37
N LEU A 54 -4.14 7.51 1.05
CA LEU A 54 -3.78 8.05 -0.25
C LEU A 54 -2.90 7.04 -0.96
N LEU A 55 -3.26 6.66 -2.18
CA LEU A 55 -2.46 5.71 -2.96
C LEU A 55 -1.42 6.47 -3.76
N VAL A 56 -0.16 6.05 -3.64
CA VAL A 56 0.95 6.65 -4.37
C VAL A 56 1.81 5.55 -5.00
N MET A 57 2.51 5.91 -6.05
CA MET A 57 3.40 5.02 -6.77
C MET A 57 4.79 5.62 -6.77
N LYS A 58 5.80 4.83 -6.43
CA LYS A 58 7.19 5.29 -6.37
C LYS A 58 8.08 4.35 -7.18
N ARG A 59 8.95 4.92 -8.01
CA ARG A 59 9.88 4.10 -8.80
C ARG A 59 10.82 3.32 -7.88
N ALA A 60 10.91 2.01 -8.13
CA ALA A 60 11.78 1.13 -7.36
C ALA A 60 13.16 0.96 -8.02
N ASN A 61 13.20 0.92 -9.36
CA ASN A 61 14.44 0.80 -10.12
C ASN A 61 14.26 1.32 -11.55
N ASP A 62 15.32 1.21 -12.37
CA ASP A 62 15.32 1.71 -13.75
C ASP A 62 14.64 0.76 -14.74
N GLU A 63 14.21 -0.41 -14.29
CA GLU A 63 13.61 -1.44 -15.15
C GLU A 63 12.09 -1.37 -15.20
N GLY A 64 11.50 -0.28 -14.73
CA GLY A 64 10.06 -0.09 -14.73
C GLY A 64 9.34 -0.71 -13.57
N MET A 65 10.06 -1.08 -12.52
CA MET A 65 9.45 -1.58 -11.29
C MET A 65 9.06 -0.44 -10.38
N PHE A 66 7.89 -0.57 -9.74
CA PHE A 66 7.35 0.45 -8.85
C PHE A 66 6.93 -0.15 -7.52
N PHE A 67 7.10 0.63 -6.46
CA PHE A 67 6.43 0.39 -5.19
C PHE A 67 5.07 1.06 -5.21
N TYR A 68 4.04 0.30 -4.85
CA TYR A 68 2.68 0.82 -4.70
C TYR A 68 2.40 0.96 -3.22
N LEU A 69 2.15 2.19 -2.80
CA LEU A 69 2.09 2.56 -1.39
C LEU A 69 0.72 3.13 -1.04
N ALA A 70 0.27 2.82 0.18
CA ALA A 70 -0.90 3.46 0.77
C ALA A 70 -0.42 4.29 1.95
N VAL A 71 -0.67 5.59 1.91
CA VAL A 71 -0.32 6.51 3.00
C VAL A 71 -1.54 6.71 3.88
N LYS A 72 -1.44 6.36 5.16
CA LYS A 72 -2.55 6.49 6.11
C LYS A 72 -2.92 7.96 6.29
N ARG A 73 -4.19 8.25 6.19
CA ARG A 73 -4.74 9.60 6.39
C ARG A 73 -5.33 9.78 7.77
#